data_ae0ff4893d277e9f95b53f55e5b78787
#
_entry.id   ae0ff4893d277e9f95b53f55e5b78787
#
_cell.length_a   1.000
_cell.length_b   1.000
_cell.length_c   1.000
_cell.angle_alpha   90.00
_cell.angle_beta   90.00
_cell.angle_gamma   90.00
#
_symmetry.space_group_name_H-M   'P 1'
#
loop_
_entity.id
_entity.type
_entity.pdbx_description
1 polymer ?
#
loop_
_entity_poly.entity_id
_entity_poly.type
_entity_poly.pdbx_seq_one_letter_code
_entity_poly.pdbx_strand_id
1 'polypeptide(L)'
;MFTGCGTALVTPFTQDGALDERTLRKLVRRQIDAGIDFLVPCGTTGESPTLTHAEHLRVVAITVEEAAHHHVPVLAGAGGNNTGEVMALARELETIGVDGLLSVTPYYNKPTQEGLVQHYRAIAESTPLPIILYSVQGRTGINIEPATVKRLAAIPNIVGIKEASGSISQMAAILNQVENDFMVLSGDDAITLPLIALGGRGVISVVSNEIPGEMTRLVNLARRGDFAGAREVHRRYHPLMEVNFVESNPGPVKAAMAQMGLLEAAWRLPMVAPKAENQARIHGVLENLGLLAETRDALASLCPARSERSHAAATH
;
A
#
# COMPACT_ATOMS: atom_id res chain seq x y z
N MET A 1 -6.73 -14.20 1.10
CA MET A 1 -5.58 -13.85 0.23
C MET A 1 -4.98 -12.53 0.69
N PHE A 2 -5.71 -11.40 0.71
CA PHE A 2 -5.18 -10.08 1.05
C PHE A 2 -5.31 -9.75 2.55
N THR A 3 -4.57 -10.45 3.39
CA THR A 3 -4.51 -10.21 4.84
C THR A 3 -3.07 -9.93 5.27
N GLY A 4 -2.87 -9.21 6.36
CA GLY A 4 -1.54 -8.84 6.81
C GLY A 4 -1.13 -7.43 6.36
N CYS A 5 0.12 -7.23 5.99
CA CYS A 5 0.66 -5.97 5.53
C CYS A 5 0.83 -5.97 4.01
N GLY A 6 0.07 -5.12 3.32
CA GLY A 6 0.27 -4.84 1.90
C GLY A 6 0.91 -3.48 1.68
N THR A 7 1.83 -3.35 0.73
CA THR A 7 2.45 -2.07 0.42
C THR A 7 1.73 -1.35 -0.71
N ALA A 8 1.20 -0.15 -0.43
CA ALA A 8 0.79 0.80 -1.46
C ALA A 8 2.05 1.32 -2.15
N LEU A 9 2.50 0.62 -3.19
CA LEU A 9 3.78 0.89 -3.85
C LEU A 9 3.83 2.31 -4.42
N VAL A 10 4.93 3.00 -4.21
CA VAL A 10 5.26 4.22 -4.97
C VAL A 10 5.62 3.85 -6.41
N THR A 11 5.34 4.74 -7.35
CA THR A 11 5.84 4.65 -8.72
C THR A 11 7.08 5.55 -8.84
N PRO A 12 8.28 4.99 -9.02
CA PRO A 12 9.48 5.79 -9.21
C PRO A 12 9.53 6.38 -10.62
N PHE A 13 9.97 7.64 -10.72
CA PHE A 13 10.22 8.33 -11.97
C PHE A 13 11.68 8.79 -12.03
N THR A 14 12.21 8.93 -13.24
CA THR A 14 13.48 9.60 -13.52
C THR A 14 13.31 11.12 -13.46
N GLN A 15 14.40 11.88 -13.44
CA GLN A 15 14.36 13.35 -13.34
C GLN A 15 13.63 14.02 -14.52
N ASP A 16 13.60 13.38 -15.68
CA ASP A 16 12.84 13.83 -16.87
C ASP A 16 11.37 13.39 -16.85
N GLY A 17 10.95 12.71 -15.77
CA GLY A 17 9.57 12.27 -15.54
C GLY A 17 9.19 10.96 -16.23
N ALA A 18 10.11 10.21 -16.81
CA ALA A 18 9.82 8.89 -17.36
C ALA A 18 9.64 7.85 -16.22
N LEU A 19 8.94 6.75 -16.49
CA LEU A 19 8.82 5.63 -15.56
C LEU A 19 10.20 4.96 -15.37
N ASP A 20 10.68 4.89 -14.12
CA ASP A 20 11.92 4.17 -13.79
C ASP A 20 11.61 2.69 -13.48
N GLU A 21 11.49 1.89 -14.54
CA GLU A 21 11.22 0.46 -14.43
C GLU A 21 12.29 -0.29 -13.63
N ARG A 22 13.56 0.12 -13.76
CA ARG A 22 14.68 -0.52 -13.06
C ARG A 22 14.54 -0.34 -11.55
N THR A 23 14.25 0.87 -11.11
CA THR A 23 14.04 1.16 -9.68
C THR A 23 12.75 0.52 -9.19
N LEU A 24 11.67 0.51 -9.99
CA LEU A 24 10.42 -0.16 -9.63
C LEU A 24 10.67 -1.65 -9.31
N ARG A 25 11.39 -2.38 -10.18
CA ARG A 25 11.75 -3.79 -9.93
C ARG A 25 12.54 -3.97 -8.62
N LYS A 26 13.50 -3.10 -8.34
CA LYS A 26 14.26 -3.13 -7.07
C LYS A 26 13.36 -2.91 -5.86
N LEU A 27 12.43 -1.95 -5.95
CA LEU A 27 11.50 -1.67 -4.86
C LEU A 27 10.56 -2.85 -4.60
N VAL A 28 10.04 -3.48 -5.65
CA VAL A 28 9.20 -4.69 -5.52
C VAL A 28 9.97 -5.82 -4.86
N ARG A 29 11.18 -6.15 -5.33
CA ARG A 29 12.04 -7.19 -4.71
C ARG A 29 12.32 -6.89 -3.25
N ARG A 30 12.64 -5.63 -2.92
CA ARG A 30 12.88 -5.21 -1.54
C ARG A 30 11.67 -5.46 -0.62
N GLN A 31 10.46 -5.29 -1.13
CA GLN A 31 9.24 -5.61 -0.38
C GLN A 31 9.14 -7.13 -0.14
N ILE A 32 9.34 -7.92 -1.19
CA ILE A 32 9.29 -9.37 -1.15
C ILE A 32 10.33 -9.94 -0.18
N ASP A 33 11.59 -9.49 -0.28
CA ASP A 33 12.69 -9.91 0.58
C ASP A 33 12.44 -9.55 2.07
N ALA A 34 11.69 -8.50 2.33
CA ALA A 34 11.31 -8.09 3.67
C ALA A 34 10.08 -8.84 4.22
N GLY A 35 9.47 -9.74 3.44
CA GLY A 35 8.35 -10.57 3.85
C GLY A 35 6.99 -9.87 3.81
N ILE A 36 6.78 -8.94 2.87
CA ILE A 36 5.47 -8.32 2.69
C ILE A 36 4.40 -9.36 2.32
N ASP A 37 3.18 -9.22 2.82
CA ASP A 37 2.12 -10.19 2.57
C ASP A 37 1.47 -10.02 1.18
N PHE A 38 1.40 -8.81 0.63
CA PHE A 38 0.91 -8.53 -0.72
C PHE A 38 1.36 -7.15 -1.23
N LEU A 39 1.28 -6.92 -2.53
CA LEU A 39 1.72 -5.70 -3.21
C LEU A 39 0.55 -4.96 -3.83
N VAL A 40 0.56 -3.62 -3.74
CA VAL A 40 -0.52 -2.78 -4.25
C VAL A 40 0.03 -1.70 -5.19
N PRO A 41 0.31 -2.04 -6.47
CA PRO A 41 0.71 -1.05 -7.48
C PRO A 41 -0.46 -0.16 -7.89
N CYS A 42 -0.16 1.01 -8.42
CA CYS A 42 -1.12 1.94 -9.03
C CYS A 42 -2.29 2.36 -8.12
N GLY A 43 -2.09 2.37 -6.79
CA GLY A 43 -2.99 3.05 -5.86
C GLY A 43 -2.72 4.56 -5.84
N THR A 44 -3.26 5.26 -4.85
CA THR A 44 -3.02 6.70 -4.63
C THR A 44 -1.53 7.01 -4.45
N THR A 45 -0.84 6.21 -3.65
CA THR A 45 0.61 6.33 -3.39
C THR A 45 1.43 6.06 -4.64
N GLY A 46 0.92 5.25 -5.55
CA GLY A 46 1.53 4.96 -6.86
C GLY A 46 1.25 6.02 -7.93
N GLU A 47 0.68 7.17 -7.57
CA GLU A 47 0.40 8.29 -8.49
C GLU A 47 -0.41 7.88 -9.73
N SER A 48 -1.35 6.94 -9.59
CA SER A 48 -2.13 6.43 -10.73
C SER A 48 -2.77 7.51 -11.63
N PRO A 49 -3.25 8.68 -11.10
CA PRO A 49 -3.80 9.73 -11.95
C PRO A 49 -2.79 10.40 -12.91
N THR A 50 -1.49 10.27 -12.68
CA THR A 50 -0.44 10.88 -13.52
C THR A 50 0.22 9.86 -14.46
N LEU A 51 -0.20 8.61 -14.41
CA LEU A 51 0.21 7.57 -15.35
C LEU A 51 -0.68 7.58 -16.57
N THR A 52 -0.08 7.45 -17.75
CA THR A 52 -0.86 7.08 -18.95
C THR A 52 -1.44 5.67 -18.76
N HIS A 53 -2.46 5.33 -19.53
CA HIS A 53 -3.05 3.99 -19.48
C HIS A 53 -1.99 2.89 -19.71
N ALA A 54 -1.12 3.08 -20.69
CA ALA A 54 -0.04 2.14 -21.00
C ALA A 54 0.97 2.01 -19.82
N GLU A 55 1.32 3.12 -19.18
CA GLU A 55 2.21 3.08 -18.00
C GLU A 55 1.54 2.41 -16.81
N HIS A 56 0.24 2.62 -16.60
CA HIS A 56 -0.50 1.93 -15.54
C HIS A 56 -0.40 0.42 -15.71
N LEU A 57 -0.72 -0.09 -16.90
CA LEU A 57 -0.61 -1.52 -17.22
C LEU A 57 0.83 -2.01 -17.08
N ARG A 58 1.82 -1.20 -17.50
CA ARG A 58 3.24 -1.55 -17.41
C ARG A 58 3.73 -1.67 -15.97
N VAL A 59 3.36 -0.72 -15.09
CA VAL A 59 3.69 -0.78 -13.65
C VAL A 59 3.12 -2.04 -13.00
N VAL A 60 1.86 -2.37 -13.32
CA VAL A 60 1.23 -3.59 -12.82
C VAL A 60 1.92 -4.84 -13.36
N ALA A 61 2.20 -4.90 -14.67
CA ALA A 61 2.88 -6.03 -15.29
C ALA A 61 4.26 -6.30 -14.65
N ILE A 62 5.07 -5.24 -14.43
CA ILE A 62 6.36 -5.37 -13.74
C ILE A 62 6.18 -5.92 -12.33
N THR A 63 5.16 -5.45 -11.61
CA THR A 63 4.91 -5.92 -10.25
C THR A 63 4.52 -7.41 -10.24
N VAL A 64 3.67 -7.84 -11.17
CA VAL A 64 3.27 -9.25 -11.32
C VAL A 64 4.49 -10.11 -11.73
N GLU A 65 5.29 -9.67 -12.70
CA GLU A 65 6.52 -10.36 -13.13
C GLU A 65 7.46 -10.63 -11.95
N GLU A 66 7.73 -9.63 -11.10
CA GLU A 66 8.63 -9.77 -9.94
C GLU A 66 8.02 -10.62 -8.82
N ALA A 67 6.70 -10.53 -8.61
CA ALA A 67 5.98 -11.23 -7.55
C ALA A 67 5.77 -12.72 -7.84
N ALA A 68 5.64 -13.11 -9.11
CA ALA A 68 5.25 -14.46 -9.54
C ALA A 68 6.15 -15.57 -8.98
N HIS A 69 7.47 -15.36 -8.94
CA HIS A 69 8.43 -16.35 -8.44
C HIS A 69 8.38 -16.55 -6.92
N HIS A 70 7.73 -15.66 -6.20
CA HIS A 70 7.68 -15.65 -4.74
C HIS A 70 6.27 -15.87 -4.18
N HIS A 71 5.28 -16.05 -5.07
CA HIS A 71 3.86 -16.23 -4.70
C HIS A 71 3.30 -15.10 -3.82
N VAL A 72 3.80 -13.87 -3.99
CA VAL A 72 3.28 -12.69 -3.29
C VAL A 72 2.11 -12.11 -4.09
N PRO A 73 0.89 -12.06 -3.54
CA PRO A 73 -0.28 -11.57 -4.27
C PRO A 73 -0.17 -10.11 -4.70
N VAL A 74 -0.70 -9.79 -5.86
CA VAL A 74 -0.78 -8.43 -6.42
C VAL A 74 -2.23 -7.94 -6.45
N LEU A 75 -2.52 -6.89 -5.69
CA LEU A 75 -3.80 -6.19 -5.62
C LEU A 75 -3.68 -4.87 -6.40
N ALA A 76 -4.03 -4.86 -7.67
CA ALA A 76 -3.82 -3.69 -8.53
C ALA A 76 -4.86 -2.58 -8.31
N GLY A 77 -4.42 -1.33 -8.29
CA GLY A 77 -5.32 -0.17 -8.30
C GLY A 77 -6.15 -0.12 -9.59
N ALA A 78 -7.47 -0.15 -9.46
CA ALA A 78 -8.44 -0.20 -10.56
C ALA A 78 -9.67 0.65 -10.26
N GLY A 79 -9.51 1.80 -9.64
CA GLY A 79 -10.61 2.72 -9.34
C GLY A 79 -10.67 3.90 -10.29
N GLY A 80 -11.85 4.51 -10.39
CA GLY A 80 -12.09 5.67 -11.22
C GLY A 80 -13.50 6.22 -11.01
N ASN A 81 -13.81 7.33 -11.66
CA ASN A 81 -15.11 7.99 -11.59
C ASN A 81 -16.01 7.76 -12.83
N ASN A 82 -15.58 6.88 -13.74
CA ASN A 82 -16.34 6.39 -14.87
C ASN A 82 -16.41 4.86 -14.79
N THR A 83 -17.60 4.31 -14.52
CA THR A 83 -17.82 2.87 -14.35
C THR A 83 -17.35 2.07 -15.56
N GLY A 84 -17.62 2.53 -16.77
CA GLY A 84 -17.22 1.86 -18.02
C GLY A 84 -15.70 1.75 -18.17
N GLU A 85 -14.95 2.80 -17.84
CA GLU A 85 -13.48 2.80 -17.87
C GLU A 85 -12.90 1.85 -16.80
N VAL A 86 -13.48 1.83 -15.60
CA VAL A 86 -13.05 0.89 -14.54
C VAL A 86 -13.29 -0.55 -14.95
N MET A 87 -14.43 -0.87 -15.58
CA MET A 87 -14.72 -2.20 -16.10
C MET A 87 -13.75 -2.63 -17.21
N ALA A 88 -13.37 -1.69 -18.11
CA ALA A 88 -12.39 -1.97 -19.16
C ALA A 88 -11.01 -2.25 -18.56
N LEU A 89 -10.54 -1.40 -17.64
CA LEU A 89 -9.27 -1.58 -16.95
C LEU A 89 -9.24 -2.89 -16.15
N ALA A 90 -10.33 -3.27 -15.48
CA ALA A 90 -10.42 -4.52 -14.71
C ALA A 90 -10.13 -5.75 -15.58
N ARG A 91 -10.67 -5.81 -16.82
CA ARG A 91 -10.43 -6.90 -17.78
C ARG A 91 -8.98 -6.95 -18.27
N GLU A 92 -8.37 -5.80 -18.49
CA GLU A 92 -6.96 -5.74 -18.90
C GLU A 92 -6.03 -6.20 -17.76
N LEU A 93 -6.31 -5.80 -16.52
CA LEU A 93 -5.58 -6.23 -15.34
C LEU A 93 -5.74 -7.75 -15.09
N GLU A 94 -6.94 -8.30 -15.31
CA GLU A 94 -7.17 -9.75 -15.29
C GLU A 94 -6.26 -10.47 -16.30
N THR A 95 -6.12 -9.94 -17.51
CA THR A 95 -5.24 -10.51 -18.55
C THR A 95 -3.77 -10.45 -18.15
N ILE A 96 -3.33 -9.42 -17.41
CA ILE A 96 -1.97 -9.32 -16.87
C ILE A 96 -1.71 -10.36 -15.78
N GLY A 97 -2.75 -10.86 -15.12
CA GLY A 97 -2.64 -11.90 -14.09
C GLY A 97 -2.50 -11.38 -12.67
N VAL A 98 -3.17 -10.26 -12.35
CA VAL A 98 -3.28 -9.79 -10.97
C VAL A 98 -4.20 -10.72 -10.14
N ASP A 99 -3.99 -10.75 -8.83
CA ASP A 99 -4.77 -11.59 -7.91
C ASP A 99 -6.04 -10.88 -7.41
N GLY A 100 -6.17 -9.57 -7.63
CA GLY A 100 -7.34 -8.79 -7.24
C GLY A 100 -7.23 -7.31 -7.57
N LEU A 101 -8.33 -6.60 -7.32
CA LEU A 101 -8.50 -5.18 -7.65
C LEU A 101 -8.73 -4.35 -6.39
N LEU A 102 -8.00 -3.24 -6.24
CA LEU A 102 -8.29 -2.19 -5.27
C LEU A 102 -9.03 -1.06 -5.97
N SER A 103 -10.33 -0.93 -5.68
CA SER A 103 -11.19 0.02 -6.39
C SER A 103 -11.61 1.19 -5.47
N VAL A 104 -11.02 2.37 -5.70
CA VAL A 104 -11.36 3.59 -4.97
C VAL A 104 -12.75 4.09 -5.39
N THR A 105 -13.48 4.71 -4.44
CA THR A 105 -14.77 5.35 -4.74
C THR A 105 -14.64 6.40 -5.85
N PRO A 106 -15.66 6.53 -6.72
CA PRO A 106 -15.71 7.63 -7.68
C PRO A 106 -15.49 8.99 -6.99
N TYR A 107 -14.52 9.73 -7.49
CA TYR A 107 -14.17 11.07 -7.01
C TYR A 107 -14.76 12.12 -7.95
N TYR A 108 -14.85 13.37 -7.52
CA TYR A 108 -15.32 14.51 -8.27
C TYR A 108 -16.85 14.51 -8.52
N ASN A 109 -17.42 13.50 -9.19
CA ASN A 109 -18.85 13.39 -9.51
C ASN A 109 -19.75 12.95 -8.34
N LYS A 110 -19.17 12.50 -7.22
CA LYS A 110 -19.82 12.22 -5.92
C LYS A 110 -21.17 11.51 -6.02
N PRO A 111 -21.21 10.23 -6.44
CA PRO A 111 -22.45 9.48 -6.53
C PRO A 111 -23.12 9.31 -5.14
N THR A 112 -24.42 9.06 -5.14
CA THR A 112 -25.15 8.66 -3.93
C THR A 112 -24.73 7.26 -3.47
N GLN A 113 -25.13 6.84 -2.26
CA GLN A 113 -24.87 5.49 -1.76
C GLN A 113 -25.45 4.43 -2.70
N GLU A 114 -26.63 4.67 -3.28
CA GLU A 114 -27.21 3.78 -4.30
C GLU A 114 -26.36 3.74 -5.58
N GLY A 115 -25.86 4.91 -6.02
CA GLY A 115 -24.91 4.98 -7.15
C GLY A 115 -23.64 4.20 -6.91
N LEU A 116 -23.11 4.22 -5.67
CA LEU A 116 -21.95 3.37 -5.28
C LEU A 116 -22.28 1.88 -5.40
N VAL A 117 -23.45 1.45 -4.91
CA VAL A 117 -23.86 0.04 -5.01
C VAL A 117 -23.95 -0.41 -6.45
N GLN A 118 -24.55 0.38 -7.33
CA GLN A 118 -24.68 0.04 -8.75
C GLN A 118 -23.32 0.07 -9.46
N HIS A 119 -22.46 1.05 -9.16
CA HIS A 119 -21.10 1.16 -9.69
C HIS A 119 -20.28 -0.10 -9.38
N TYR A 120 -20.18 -0.48 -8.11
CA TYR A 120 -19.39 -1.63 -7.69
C TYR A 120 -20.00 -2.96 -8.13
N ARG A 121 -21.33 -3.06 -8.21
CA ARG A 121 -21.99 -4.23 -8.77
C ARG A 121 -21.62 -4.43 -10.25
N ALA A 122 -21.68 -3.38 -11.06
CA ALA A 122 -21.32 -3.45 -12.45
C ALA A 122 -19.85 -3.86 -12.65
N ILE A 123 -18.93 -3.33 -11.82
CA ILE A 123 -17.52 -3.74 -11.84
C ILE A 123 -17.40 -5.21 -11.45
N ALA A 124 -18.04 -5.64 -10.37
CA ALA A 124 -17.99 -7.02 -9.89
C ALA A 124 -18.53 -8.03 -10.92
N GLU A 125 -19.59 -7.68 -11.65
CA GLU A 125 -20.15 -8.48 -12.72
C GLU A 125 -19.26 -8.54 -13.99
N SER A 126 -18.30 -7.60 -14.14
CA SER A 126 -17.44 -7.52 -15.32
C SER A 126 -16.15 -8.34 -15.25
N THR A 127 -15.78 -8.88 -14.09
CA THR A 127 -14.56 -9.66 -13.87
C THR A 127 -14.77 -10.69 -12.74
N PRO A 128 -14.11 -11.86 -12.80
CA PRO A 128 -14.12 -12.83 -11.69
C PRO A 128 -13.14 -12.45 -10.57
N LEU A 129 -12.30 -11.45 -10.75
CA LEU A 129 -11.28 -11.07 -9.76
C LEU A 129 -11.92 -10.60 -8.44
N PRO A 130 -11.32 -10.94 -7.29
CA PRO A 130 -11.71 -10.38 -6.02
C PRO A 130 -11.46 -8.86 -5.97
N ILE A 131 -12.43 -8.13 -5.43
CA ILE A 131 -12.42 -6.68 -5.34
C ILE A 131 -12.35 -6.27 -3.87
N ILE A 132 -11.38 -5.41 -3.55
CA ILE A 132 -11.34 -4.65 -2.30
C ILE A 132 -11.80 -3.23 -2.57
N LEU A 133 -12.89 -2.83 -1.93
CA LEU A 133 -13.39 -1.45 -1.97
C LEU A 133 -12.36 -0.51 -1.33
N TYR A 134 -12.29 0.73 -1.79
CA TYR A 134 -11.43 1.71 -1.13
C TYR A 134 -12.19 3.01 -0.82
N SER A 135 -12.44 3.23 0.47
CA SER A 135 -13.11 4.43 1.00
C SER A 135 -12.07 5.40 1.58
N VAL A 136 -11.93 6.58 0.96
CA VAL A 136 -10.99 7.64 1.37
C VAL A 136 -11.63 9.02 1.18
N GLN A 137 -12.59 9.32 2.04
CA GLN A 137 -13.43 10.52 1.95
C GLN A 137 -12.63 11.82 1.85
N GLY A 138 -11.50 11.92 2.55
CA GLY A 138 -10.63 13.10 2.51
C GLY A 138 -10.05 13.42 1.12
N ARG A 139 -10.03 12.43 0.20
CA ARG A 139 -9.55 12.61 -1.18
C ARG A 139 -10.67 12.62 -2.20
N THR A 140 -11.66 11.74 -2.04
CA THR A 140 -12.73 11.56 -3.04
C THR A 140 -13.93 12.49 -2.80
N GLY A 141 -14.08 13.01 -1.58
CA GLY A 141 -15.23 13.79 -1.15
C GLY A 141 -16.48 12.93 -0.93
N ILE A 142 -16.35 11.60 -0.93
CA ILE A 142 -17.45 10.67 -0.68
C ILE A 142 -16.98 9.53 0.23
N ASN A 143 -17.87 9.09 1.13
CA ASN A 143 -17.66 7.96 2.03
C ASN A 143 -18.54 6.78 1.62
N ILE A 144 -18.05 5.54 1.80
CA ILE A 144 -18.89 4.35 1.77
C ILE A 144 -19.43 4.13 3.19
N GLU A 145 -20.72 4.36 3.38
CA GLU A 145 -21.35 4.19 4.68
C GLU A 145 -21.41 2.71 5.09
N PRO A 146 -21.37 2.38 6.40
CA PRO A 146 -21.41 0.98 6.86
C PRO A 146 -22.57 0.15 6.29
N ALA A 147 -23.76 0.76 6.18
CA ALA A 147 -24.92 0.10 5.57
C ALA A 147 -24.70 -0.22 4.06
N THR A 148 -23.96 0.64 3.36
CA THR A 148 -23.60 0.42 1.95
C THR A 148 -22.54 -0.67 1.83
N VAL A 149 -21.53 -0.69 2.73
CA VAL A 149 -20.55 -1.78 2.79
C VAL A 149 -21.23 -3.13 2.98
N LYS A 150 -22.20 -3.22 3.91
CA LYS A 150 -22.99 -4.45 4.14
C LYS A 150 -23.68 -4.94 2.85
N ARG A 151 -24.28 -4.03 2.07
CA ARG A 151 -24.93 -4.37 0.80
C ARG A 151 -23.93 -4.86 -0.25
N LEU A 152 -22.76 -4.23 -0.31
CA LEU A 152 -21.69 -4.57 -1.24
C LEU A 152 -21.02 -5.90 -0.86
N ALA A 153 -20.83 -6.17 0.43
CA ALA A 153 -20.30 -7.44 0.93
C ALA A 153 -21.16 -8.66 0.60
N ALA A 154 -22.43 -8.46 0.23
CA ALA A 154 -23.28 -9.54 -0.27
C ALA A 154 -22.99 -9.94 -1.73
N ILE A 155 -22.13 -9.22 -2.45
CA ILE A 155 -21.68 -9.55 -3.81
C ILE A 155 -20.46 -10.48 -3.70
N PRO A 156 -20.49 -11.69 -4.29
CA PRO A 156 -19.52 -12.76 -3.97
C PRO A 156 -18.05 -12.42 -4.16
N ASN A 157 -17.69 -11.61 -5.16
CA ASN A 157 -16.31 -11.22 -5.42
C ASN A 157 -15.93 -9.84 -4.86
N ILE A 158 -16.79 -9.18 -4.09
CA ILE A 158 -16.43 -8.04 -3.26
C ILE A 158 -16.02 -8.59 -1.88
N VAL A 159 -14.72 -8.74 -1.67
CA VAL A 159 -14.15 -9.54 -0.57
C VAL A 159 -13.63 -8.71 0.61
N GLY A 160 -13.63 -7.38 0.50
CA GLY A 160 -13.14 -6.53 1.57
C GLY A 160 -13.22 -5.04 1.28
N ILE A 161 -12.75 -4.28 2.24
CA ILE A 161 -12.61 -2.82 2.17
C ILE A 161 -11.28 -2.35 2.76
N LYS A 162 -10.58 -1.48 2.03
CA LYS A 162 -9.56 -0.58 2.58
C LYS A 162 -10.28 0.64 3.14
N GLU A 163 -10.31 0.76 4.45
CA GLU A 163 -10.99 1.82 5.16
C GLU A 163 -9.99 2.92 5.56
N ALA A 164 -10.17 4.12 5.03
CA ALA A 164 -9.28 5.26 5.22
C ALA A 164 -10.05 6.56 5.57
N SER A 165 -11.17 6.43 6.29
CA SER A 165 -11.91 7.58 6.82
C SER A 165 -11.23 8.23 8.03
N GLY A 166 -10.33 7.48 8.72
CA GLY A 166 -9.77 7.88 10.00
C GLY A 166 -10.70 7.62 11.19
N SER A 167 -11.91 7.10 10.99
CA SER A 167 -12.90 6.88 12.03
C SER A 167 -12.90 5.44 12.55
N ILE A 168 -12.31 5.22 13.70
CA ILE A 168 -12.36 3.91 14.39
C ILE A 168 -13.82 3.47 14.66
N SER A 169 -14.71 4.41 14.96
CA SER A 169 -16.14 4.11 15.16
C SER A 169 -16.79 3.59 13.87
N GLN A 170 -16.45 4.14 12.70
CA GLN A 170 -16.93 3.63 11.42
C GLN A 170 -16.37 2.24 11.11
N MET A 171 -15.08 2.03 11.36
CA MET A 171 -14.43 0.72 11.21
C MET A 171 -15.11 -0.35 12.07
N ALA A 172 -15.40 -0.03 13.35
CA ALA A 172 -16.16 -0.92 14.23
C ALA A 172 -17.58 -1.18 13.71
N ALA A 173 -18.27 -0.15 13.21
CA ALA A 173 -19.62 -0.29 12.65
C ALA A 173 -19.64 -1.19 11.40
N ILE A 174 -18.60 -1.14 10.56
CA ILE A 174 -18.43 -2.03 9.40
C ILE A 174 -18.22 -3.47 9.89
N LEU A 175 -17.23 -3.69 10.77
CA LEU A 175 -16.90 -5.03 11.31
C LEU A 175 -18.09 -5.72 11.96
N ASN A 176 -19.00 -4.96 12.60
CA ASN A 176 -20.22 -5.50 13.21
C ASN A 176 -21.34 -5.82 12.21
N GLN A 177 -21.21 -5.47 10.93
CA GLN A 177 -22.26 -5.64 9.92
C GLN A 177 -21.88 -6.59 8.78
N VAL A 178 -20.61 -6.98 8.70
CA VAL A 178 -20.10 -7.89 7.66
C VAL A 178 -19.76 -9.26 8.25
N GLU A 179 -19.71 -10.27 7.40
CA GLU A 179 -19.31 -11.62 7.81
C GLU A 179 -17.80 -11.66 8.14
N ASN A 180 -17.41 -12.67 8.90
CA ASN A 180 -16.03 -12.79 9.41
C ASN A 180 -14.96 -12.99 8.33
N ASP A 181 -15.33 -13.43 7.13
CA ASP A 181 -14.43 -13.61 6.00
C ASP A 181 -14.25 -12.32 5.17
N PHE A 182 -15.14 -11.33 5.33
CA PHE A 182 -14.98 -10.02 4.69
C PHE A 182 -13.81 -9.24 5.31
N MET A 183 -12.84 -8.86 4.49
CA MET A 183 -11.61 -8.23 4.96
C MET A 183 -11.78 -6.72 5.18
N VAL A 184 -11.58 -6.26 6.42
CA VAL A 184 -11.46 -4.84 6.73
C VAL A 184 -9.98 -4.53 6.96
N LEU A 185 -9.38 -3.75 6.05
CA LEU A 185 -7.98 -3.35 6.06
C LEU A 185 -7.86 -1.86 6.39
N SER A 186 -6.88 -1.50 7.20
CA SER A 186 -6.57 -0.09 7.42
C SER A 186 -6.00 0.56 6.15
N GLY A 187 -6.44 1.77 5.87
CA GLY A 187 -5.83 2.64 4.87
C GLY A 187 -4.87 3.67 5.48
N ASP A 188 -4.63 3.57 6.79
CA ASP A 188 -3.81 4.49 7.57
C ASP A 188 -2.91 3.70 8.52
N ASP A 189 -1.59 3.94 8.42
CA ASP A 189 -0.57 3.23 9.19
C ASP A 189 -0.73 3.46 10.70
N ALA A 190 -1.02 4.69 11.12
CA ALA A 190 -1.08 5.08 12.53
C ALA A 190 -2.25 4.42 13.28
N ILE A 191 -3.34 4.11 12.61
CA ILE A 191 -4.53 3.50 13.22
C ILE A 191 -4.71 2.01 12.89
N THR A 192 -3.69 1.39 12.29
CA THR A 192 -3.67 -0.05 11.97
C THR A 192 -3.83 -0.91 13.22
N LEU A 193 -3.10 -0.60 14.28
CA LEU A 193 -3.13 -1.37 15.54
C LEU A 193 -4.52 -1.38 16.18
N PRO A 194 -5.20 -0.24 16.42
CA PRO A 194 -6.57 -0.25 16.93
C PRO A 194 -7.57 -0.96 16.00
N LEU A 195 -7.44 -0.86 14.67
CA LEU A 195 -8.30 -1.61 13.76
C LEU A 195 -8.14 -3.13 13.92
N ILE A 196 -6.89 -3.62 14.02
CA ILE A 196 -6.64 -5.06 14.21
C ILE A 196 -7.21 -5.52 15.56
N ALA A 197 -7.14 -4.70 16.61
CA ALA A 197 -7.74 -5.00 17.91
C ALA A 197 -9.27 -5.16 17.84
N LEU A 198 -9.93 -4.51 16.90
CA LEU A 198 -11.36 -4.64 16.64
C LEU A 198 -11.71 -5.83 15.73
N GLY A 199 -10.73 -6.54 15.16
CA GLY A 199 -10.95 -7.66 14.24
C GLY A 199 -10.57 -7.38 12.79
N GLY A 200 -9.98 -6.22 12.50
CA GLY A 200 -9.41 -5.92 11.18
C GLY A 200 -8.32 -6.90 10.75
N ARG A 201 -8.14 -7.08 9.46
CA ARG A 201 -7.29 -8.13 8.89
C ARG A 201 -5.87 -7.67 8.53
N GLY A 202 -5.57 -6.38 8.65
CA GLY A 202 -4.25 -5.81 8.33
C GLY A 202 -4.33 -4.39 7.81
N VAL A 203 -3.39 -4.04 6.93
CA VAL A 203 -3.22 -2.68 6.39
C VAL A 203 -2.77 -2.69 4.94
N ILE A 204 -3.19 -1.69 4.17
CA ILE A 204 -2.53 -1.29 2.92
C ILE A 204 -1.72 -0.03 3.23
N SER A 205 -0.45 -0.23 3.50
CA SER A 205 0.48 0.66 4.16
C SER A 205 1.20 1.61 3.19
N VAL A 206 1.45 2.82 3.62
CA VAL A 206 2.36 3.78 2.97
C VAL A 206 3.77 3.62 3.52
N VAL A 207 3.92 3.59 4.84
CA VAL A 207 5.22 3.53 5.53
C VAL A 207 5.99 2.25 5.24
N SER A 208 5.33 1.18 4.80
CA SER A 208 5.98 -0.05 4.35
C SER A 208 6.86 0.13 3.10
N ASN A 209 6.69 1.20 2.32
CA ASN A 209 7.65 1.56 1.27
C ASN A 209 9.06 1.82 1.84
N GLU A 210 9.15 2.33 3.05
CA GLU A 210 10.38 2.71 3.76
C GLU A 210 10.89 1.60 4.68
N ILE A 211 9.99 0.99 5.46
CA ILE A 211 10.30 -0.01 6.50
C ILE A 211 9.41 -1.27 6.39
N PRO A 212 9.46 -2.00 5.25
CA PRO A 212 8.54 -3.12 5.00
C PRO A 212 8.58 -4.18 6.11
N GLY A 213 9.76 -4.61 6.52
CA GLY A 213 9.93 -5.66 7.54
C GLY A 213 9.36 -5.26 8.90
N GLU A 214 9.56 -4.02 9.33
CA GLU A 214 9.05 -3.55 10.62
C GLU A 214 7.52 -3.37 10.60
N MET A 215 6.97 -2.90 9.47
CA MET A 215 5.52 -2.78 9.35
C MET A 215 4.84 -4.16 9.28
N THR A 216 5.42 -5.11 8.55
CA THR A 216 4.97 -6.52 8.56
C THR A 216 5.05 -7.12 9.96
N ARG A 217 6.14 -6.87 10.70
CA ARG A 217 6.32 -7.31 12.08
C ARG A 217 5.23 -6.75 13.00
N LEU A 218 4.92 -5.44 12.92
CA LEU A 218 3.85 -4.80 13.69
C LEU A 218 2.52 -5.53 13.47
N VAL A 219 2.15 -5.70 12.19
CA VAL A 219 0.88 -6.32 11.81
C VAL A 219 0.82 -7.78 12.29
N ASN A 220 1.89 -8.54 12.12
CA ASN A 220 1.95 -9.94 12.53
C ASN A 220 1.88 -10.12 14.05
N LEU A 221 2.52 -9.24 14.83
CA LEU A 221 2.39 -9.23 16.30
C LEU A 221 0.94 -8.95 16.70
N ALA A 222 0.33 -7.91 16.17
CA ALA A 222 -1.05 -7.54 16.47
C ALA A 222 -2.05 -8.66 16.10
N ARG A 223 -1.91 -9.28 14.94
CA ARG A 223 -2.77 -10.39 14.48
C ARG A 223 -2.66 -11.65 15.33
N ARG A 224 -1.53 -11.85 16.00
CA ARG A 224 -1.33 -12.95 16.96
C ARG A 224 -1.75 -12.60 18.38
N GLY A 225 -2.28 -11.40 18.62
CA GLY A 225 -2.71 -10.92 19.93
C GLY A 225 -1.58 -10.33 20.79
N ASP A 226 -0.35 -10.26 20.30
CA ASP A 226 0.76 -9.59 20.98
C ASP A 226 0.70 -8.07 20.76
N PHE A 227 -0.28 -7.44 21.39
CA PHE A 227 -0.46 -5.98 21.35
C PHE A 227 0.64 -5.22 22.11
N ALA A 228 1.33 -5.87 23.06
CA ALA A 228 2.44 -5.24 23.76
C ALA A 228 3.63 -5.04 22.79
N GLY A 229 4.08 -6.11 22.12
CA GLY A 229 5.14 -6.05 21.14
C GLY A 229 4.77 -5.19 19.93
N ALA A 230 3.53 -5.28 19.42
CA ALA A 230 3.06 -4.45 18.33
C ALA A 230 3.11 -2.95 18.67
N ARG A 231 2.75 -2.58 19.91
CA ARG A 231 2.78 -1.19 20.41
C ARG A 231 4.19 -0.63 20.51
N GLU A 232 5.20 -1.45 20.83
CA GLU A 232 6.60 -1.02 20.83
C GLU A 232 7.05 -0.62 19.41
N VAL A 233 6.75 -1.46 18.41
CA VAL A 233 7.05 -1.16 17.01
C VAL A 233 6.30 0.10 16.57
N HIS A 234 4.99 0.19 16.87
CA HIS A 234 4.18 1.35 16.55
C HIS A 234 4.76 2.64 17.14
N ARG A 235 5.11 2.67 18.43
CA ARG A 235 5.69 3.85 19.09
C ARG A 235 7.00 4.30 18.44
N ARG A 236 7.85 3.34 18.08
CA ARG A 236 9.13 3.64 17.45
C ARG A 236 8.94 4.32 16.09
N TYR A 237 8.03 3.82 15.26
CA TYR A 237 7.87 4.27 13.87
C TYR A 237 6.68 5.22 13.66
N HIS A 238 5.91 5.53 14.70
CA HIS A 238 4.81 6.48 14.62
C HIS A 238 5.22 7.86 14.06
N PRO A 239 6.39 8.45 14.43
CA PRO A 239 6.83 9.70 13.81
C PRO A 239 7.01 9.60 12.28
N LEU A 240 7.42 8.43 11.76
CA LEU A 240 7.54 8.19 10.32
C LEU A 240 6.17 8.05 9.65
N MET A 241 5.23 7.36 10.30
CA MET A 241 3.83 7.28 9.84
C MET A 241 3.20 8.67 9.70
N GLU A 242 3.40 9.54 10.70
CA GLU A 242 2.86 10.91 10.71
C GLU A 242 3.52 11.82 9.66
N VAL A 243 4.86 11.79 9.53
CA VAL A 243 5.58 12.69 8.62
C VAL A 243 5.30 12.39 7.15
N ASN A 244 4.87 11.17 6.82
CA ASN A 244 4.44 10.78 5.47
C ASN A 244 3.14 11.49 5.02
N PHE A 245 2.43 12.13 5.95
CA PHE A 245 1.20 12.87 5.69
C PHE A 245 1.29 14.35 6.06
N VAL A 246 2.50 14.87 6.29
CA VAL A 246 2.73 16.31 6.57
C VAL A 246 2.34 17.20 5.39
N GLU A 247 2.34 16.65 4.20
CA GLU A 247 1.74 17.16 2.97
C GLU A 247 1.03 16.02 2.23
N SER A 248 0.50 16.30 1.03
CA SER A 248 -0.22 15.29 0.26
C SER A 248 0.69 14.10 -0.09
N ASN A 249 0.32 12.91 0.38
CA ASN A 249 0.92 11.64 -0.06
C ASN A 249 0.67 11.45 -1.59
N PRO A 250 1.71 11.08 -2.41
CA PRO A 250 2.99 10.50 -2.01
C PRO A 250 4.19 11.48 -1.94
N GLY A 251 3.99 12.79 -1.91
CA GLY A 251 5.08 13.75 -1.85
C GLY A 251 6.09 13.42 -0.74
N PRO A 252 5.67 13.36 0.56
CA PRO A 252 6.58 13.11 1.67
C PRO A 252 7.24 11.72 1.64
N VAL A 253 6.51 10.63 1.38
CA VAL A 253 7.10 9.28 1.35
C VAL A 253 8.15 9.13 0.25
N LYS A 254 7.94 9.73 -0.94
CA LYS A 254 8.97 9.73 -1.99
C LYS A 254 10.18 10.57 -1.61
N ALA A 255 9.98 11.71 -0.93
CA ALA A 255 11.08 12.52 -0.39
C ALA A 255 11.89 11.75 0.67
N ALA A 256 11.23 11.02 1.57
CA ALA A 256 11.87 10.16 2.54
C ALA A 256 12.67 9.03 1.85
N MET A 257 12.06 8.32 0.92
CA MET A 257 12.72 7.25 0.17
C MET A 257 13.92 7.74 -0.65
N ALA A 258 13.87 8.96 -1.19
CA ALA A 258 14.99 9.57 -1.88
C ALA A 258 16.16 9.85 -0.91
N GLN A 259 15.88 10.39 0.29
CA GLN A 259 16.89 10.57 1.34
C GLN A 259 17.46 9.24 1.86
N MET A 260 16.68 8.15 1.78
CA MET A 260 17.13 6.79 2.06
C MET A 260 17.94 6.16 0.92
N GLY A 261 18.12 6.85 -0.22
CA GLY A 261 18.84 6.33 -1.40
C GLY A 261 18.10 5.26 -2.16
N LEU A 262 16.75 5.17 -2.05
CA LEU A 262 15.95 4.11 -2.64
C LEU A 262 15.41 4.44 -4.04
N LEU A 263 15.24 5.72 -4.36
CA LEU A 263 14.75 6.22 -5.65
C LEU A 263 15.22 7.67 -5.89
N GLU A 264 15.04 8.17 -7.10
CA GLU A 264 15.28 9.57 -7.42
C GLU A 264 14.14 10.47 -6.88
N ALA A 265 14.50 11.67 -6.42
CA ALA A 265 13.54 12.69 -5.95
C ALA A 265 12.81 13.31 -7.15
N ALA A 266 11.84 12.59 -7.71
CA ALA A 266 11.08 12.97 -8.90
C ALA A 266 9.58 12.76 -8.69
N TRP A 267 8.78 13.74 -9.12
CA TRP A 267 7.32 13.76 -9.06
C TRP A 267 6.77 14.20 -10.41
N ARG A 268 5.55 13.79 -10.73
CA ARG A 268 4.80 14.30 -11.88
C ARG A 268 3.75 15.30 -11.44
N LEU A 269 3.65 16.42 -12.11
CA LEU A 269 2.59 17.39 -11.83
C LEU A 269 1.20 16.72 -11.89
N PRO A 270 0.27 17.09 -10.98
CA PRO A 270 0.34 18.24 -10.05
C PRO A 270 1.10 17.97 -8.76
N MET A 271 1.66 16.77 -8.56
CA MET A 271 2.50 16.48 -7.40
C MET A 271 3.87 17.13 -7.54
N VAL A 272 4.40 17.65 -6.43
CA VAL A 272 5.70 18.34 -6.35
C VAL A 272 6.45 17.87 -5.10
N ALA A 273 7.72 18.22 -5.03
CA ALA A 273 8.52 18.02 -3.82
C ALA A 273 7.87 18.71 -2.61
N PRO A 274 7.90 18.12 -1.41
CA PRO A 274 7.49 18.81 -0.19
C PRO A 274 8.27 20.11 0.05
N LYS A 275 7.66 21.06 0.75
CA LYS A 275 8.33 22.30 1.15
C LYS A 275 9.61 22.02 1.94
N ALA A 276 10.60 22.92 1.86
CA ALA A 276 11.90 22.76 2.50
C ALA A 276 11.78 22.46 4.01
N GLU A 277 10.88 23.13 4.71
CA GLU A 277 10.61 22.88 6.14
C GLU A 277 10.15 21.45 6.43
N ASN A 278 9.30 20.89 5.55
CA ASN A 278 8.80 19.52 5.68
C ASN A 278 9.84 18.48 5.25
N GLN A 279 10.68 18.81 4.26
CA GLN A 279 11.85 17.97 3.93
C GLN A 279 12.84 17.89 5.11
N ALA A 280 13.07 19.00 5.84
CA ALA A 280 13.87 19.00 7.04
C ALA A 280 13.23 18.17 8.19
N ARG A 281 11.91 18.21 8.34
CA ARG A 281 11.19 17.35 9.31
C ARG A 281 11.33 15.87 8.95
N ILE A 282 11.17 15.52 7.68
CA ILE A 282 11.37 14.14 7.17
C ILE A 282 12.81 13.71 7.49
N HIS A 283 13.80 14.55 7.17
CA HIS A 283 15.21 14.27 7.44
C HIS A 283 15.45 13.95 8.92
N GLY A 284 14.99 14.81 9.83
CA GLY A 284 15.16 14.62 11.27
C GLY A 284 14.49 13.32 11.79
N VAL A 285 13.34 12.94 11.23
CA VAL A 285 12.70 11.67 11.58
C VAL A 285 13.53 10.47 11.08
N LEU A 286 14.03 10.52 9.85
CA LEU A 286 14.87 9.45 9.28
C LEU A 286 16.19 9.31 10.03
N GLU A 287 16.84 10.44 10.39
CA GLU A 287 18.07 10.48 11.17
C GLU A 287 17.86 9.83 12.55
N ASN A 288 16.82 10.24 13.28
CA ASN A 288 16.50 9.68 14.60
C ASN A 288 16.19 8.17 14.56
N LEU A 289 15.72 7.67 13.43
CA LEU A 289 15.43 6.24 13.23
C LEU A 289 16.63 5.46 12.64
N GLY A 290 17.72 6.13 12.24
CA GLY A 290 18.87 5.52 11.60
C GLY A 290 18.59 5.02 10.19
N LEU A 291 17.72 5.70 9.45
CA LEU A 291 17.24 5.27 8.13
C LEU A 291 17.88 6.02 6.95
N LEU A 292 18.69 7.06 7.19
CA LEU A 292 19.41 7.78 6.14
C LEU A 292 20.42 6.86 5.42
N ALA A 293 20.66 7.10 4.14
CA ALA A 293 21.59 6.32 3.31
C ALA A 293 23.00 6.27 3.92
N GLU A 294 23.54 7.40 4.30
CA GLU A 294 24.88 7.53 4.91
C GLU A 294 25.03 6.71 6.20
N THR A 295 23.99 6.68 7.04
CA THR A 295 23.99 5.90 8.29
C THR A 295 23.99 4.40 8.00
N ARG A 296 23.28 3.97 6.97
CA ARG A 296 23.18 2.55 6.58
C ARG A 296 24.50 2.04 6.02
N ASP A 297 25.17 2.82 5.20
CA ASP A 297 26.49 2.46 4.63
C ASP A 297 27.56 2.40 5.72
N ALA A 298 27.54 3.32 6.69
CA ALA A 298 28.43 3.29 7.84
C ALA A 298 28.21 2.05 8.71
N LEU A 299 26.96 1.65 8.97
CA LEU A 299 26.63 0.44 9.73
C LEU A 299 26.99 -0.83 8.97
N ALA A 300 26.78 -0.88 7.65
CA ALA A 300 27.16 -2.00 6.81
C ALA A 300 28.68 -2.19 6.77
N SER A 301 29.46 -1.10 6.79
CA SER A 301 30.93 -1.16 6.85
C SER A 301 31.47 -1.61 8.20
N LEU A 302 30.72 -1.41 9.29
CA LEU A 302 31.11 -1.86 10.64
C LEU A 302 30.75 -3.33 10.93
N CYS A 303 29.89 -3.93 10.11
CA CYS A 303 29.49 -5.32 10.24
C CYS A 303 29.70 -6.07 8.91
N PRO A 304 30.97 -6.40 8.54
CA PRO A 304 31.22 -7.18 7.33
C PRO A 304 30.56 -8.55 7.48
N ALA A 305 29.83 -8.97 6.44
CA ALA A 305 29.19 -10.27 6.38
C ALA A 305 30.18 -11.35 6.83
N ARG A 306 29.75 -12.20 7.78
CA ARG A 306 30.54 -13.38 8.17
C ARG A 306 30.81 -14.21 6.91
N SER A 307 32.06 -14.21 6.46
CA SER A 307 32.49 -15.09 5.39
C SER A 307 32.15 -16.52 5.75
N GLU A 308 31.40 -17.18 4.88
CA GLU A 308 31.21 -18.65 4.91
C GLU A 308 32.56 -19.31 5.04
N ARG A 309 32.87 -19.84 6.22
CA ARG A 309 33.99 -20.73 6.38
C ARG A 309 33.59 -22.05 5.73
N SER A 310 34.17 -22.30 4.58
CA SER A 310 34.15 -23.57 3.89
C SER A 310 34.47 -24.69 4.88
N HIS A 311 33.56 -25.65 5.04
CA HIS A 311 33.88 -26.96 5.57
C HIS A 311 34.60 -27.72 4.46
N ALA A 312 35.95 -27.64 4.45
CA ALA A 312 36.77 -28.62 3.76
C ALA A 312 36.67 -29.91 4.55
N ALA A 313 36.09 -30.91 3.93
CA ALA A 313 36.13 -32.29 4.41
C ALA A 313 37.58 -32.76 4.51
N ALA A 314 37.96 -33.21 5.66
CA ALA A 314 39.15 -34.06 5.82
C ALA A 314 38.68 -35.52 5.79
N THR A 315 38.97 -36.17 4.68
CA THR A 315 39.07 -37.63 4.56
C THR A 315 40.34 -38.06 5.24
N HIS A 316 40.21 -38.91 6.25
CA HIS A 316 41.08 -40.05 6.50
C HIS A 316 40.33 -41.10 7.32
#